data_090f3fd39bdf964b77449f690f8723d9
#
_entry.id   090f3fd39bdf964b77449f690f8723d9
#
_cell.length_a   1.000
_cell.length_b   1.000
_cell.length_c   1.000
_cell.angle_alpha   90.00
_cell.angle_beta   90.00
_cell.angle_gamma   90.00
#
_symmetry.space_group_name_H-M   'P 1'
#
loop_
_entity.id
_entity.type
_entity.pdbx_description
1 polymer ?
#
loop_
_entity_poly.entity_id
_entity_poly.type
_entity_poly.pdbx_seq_one_letter_code
_entity_poly.pdbx_strand_id
1 'polypeptide(L)'
;MTEAEILKMGEKDYMNEEQLAFFKDRLENLQAEILRNAGQTTENLRETVVVPDPADRATIEEEHALELRTRDRERKLLKKVQQSLARIESGEYGWCEETGEPIGVPRLLARPTATLSLEAQERRELRQKLFGD
;
A
#
# COMPACT_ATOMS: atom_id res chain seq x y z
N MET A 1 17.12 -1.01 -12.72
CA MET A 1 16.49 -2.32 -12.96
C MET A 1 15.03 -2.13 -13.31
N THR A 2 14.52 -2.87 -14.29
CA THR A 2 13.12 -2.83 -14.71
C THR A 2 12.35 -4.03 -14.15
N GLU A 3 11.01 -3.97 -14.23
CA GLU A 3 10.18 -5.11 -13.82
C GLU A 3 10.51 -6.38 -14.63
N ALA A 4 10.74 -6.21 -15.93
CA ALA A 4 11.10 -7.34 -16.79
C ALA A 4 12.44 -7.97 -16.36
N GLU A 5 13.41 -7.15 -15.97
CA GLU A 5 14.70 -7.64 -15.52
C GLU A 5 14.60 -8.40 -14.21
N ILE A 6 13.84 -7.85 -13.24
CA ILE A 6 13.71 -8.51 -11.94
C ILE A 6 12.92 -9.83 -12.04
N LEU A 7 11.96 -9.93 -12.96
CA LEU A 7 11.21 -11.16 -13.20
C LEU A 7 12.05 -12.27 -13.80
N LYS A 8 13.13 -11.91 -14.49
CA LYS A 8 14.06 -12.88 -15.10
C LYS A 8 15.08 -13.43 -14.12
N MET A 9 15.22 -12.83 -12.96
CA MET A 9 16.18 -13.27 -11.95
C MET A 9 15.74 -14.59 -11.33
N GLY A 10 16.69 -15.46 -11.02
CA GLY A 10 16.42 -16.78 -10.46
C GLY A 10 16.13 -16.74 -8.96
N GLU A 11 15.72 -17.89 -8.43
CA GLU A 11 15.41 -18.02 -7.00
C GLU A 11 16.60 -17.69 -6.09
N LYS A 12 17.82 -17.92 -6.55
CA LYS A 12 19.03 -17.61 -5.79
C LYS A 12 19.23 -16.12 -5.56
N ASP A 13 18.62 -15.30 -6.43
CA ASP A 13 18.74 -13.85 -6.35
C ASP A 13 17.61 -13.23 -5.53
N TYR A 14 16.70 -14.04 -5.00
CA TYR A 14 15.53 -13.56 -4.29
C TYR A 14 15.92 -12.69 -3.09
N MET A 15 15.43 -11.45 -3.09
CA MET A 15 15.73 -10.43 -2.08
C MET A 15 17.22 -10.17 -1.89
N ASN A 16 18.01 -10.30 -2.98
CA ASN A 16 19.39 -9.84 -2.98
C ASN A 16 19.41 -8.31 -2.94
N GLU A 17 20.61 -7.74 -2.85
CA GLU A 17 20.76 -6.27 -2.73
C GLU A 17 20.09 -5.50 -3.87
N GLU A 18 20.19 -6.01 -5.10
CA GLU A 18 19.60 -5.36 -6.27
C GLU A 18 18.06 -5.38 -6.21
N GLN A 19 17.49 -6.52 -5.84
CA GLN A 19 16.03 -6.64 -5.70
C GLN A 19 15.52 -5.79 -4.55
N LEU A 20 16.19 -5.80 -3.42
CA LEU A 20 15.81 -4.96 -2.28
C LEU A 20 15.89 -3.48 -2.62
N ALA A 21 16.92 -3.06 -3.35
CA ALA A 21 17.04 -1.68 -3.81
C ALA A 21 15.89 -1.29 -4.76
N PHE A 22 15.50 -2.20 -5.64
CA PHE A 22 14.39 -1.99 -6.56
C PHE A 22 13.08 -1.76 -5.79
N PHE A 23 12.77 -2.63 -4.83
CA PHE A 23 11.54 -2.50 -4.06
C PHE A 23 11.58 -1.32 -3.09
N LYS A 24 12.73 -1.00 -2.54
CA LYS A 24 12.90 0.17 -1.70
C LYS A 24 12.59 1.45 -2.48
N ASP A 25 13.14 1.57 -3.69
CA ASP A 25 12.88 2.69 -4.57
C ASP A 25 11.39 2.80 -4.91
N ARG A 26 10.75 1.69 -5.23
CA ARG A 26 9.31 1.65 -5.54
C ARG A 26 8.48 2.09 -4.35
N LEU A 27 8.81 1.62 -3.15
CA LEU A 27 8.11 1.98 -1.92
C LEU A 27 8.32 3.45 -1.56
N GLU A 28 9.52 3.98 -1.73
CA GLU A 28 9.81 5.39 -1.47
C GLU A 28 9.04 6.30 -2.45
N ASN A 29 8.95 5.91 -3.72
CA ASN A 29 8.17 6.65 -4.72
C ASN A 29 6.67 6.63 -4.37
N LEU A 30 6.16 5.49 -3.94
CA LEU A 30 4.77 5.35 -3.50
C LEU A 30 4.51 6.22 -2.27
N GLN A 31 5.42 6.24 -1.32
CA GLN A 31 5.33 7.10 -0.14
C GLN A 31 5.26 8.58 -0.52
N ALA A 32 6.14 9.01 -1.43
CA ALA A 32 6.16 10.40 -1.89
C ALA A 32 4.85 10.79 -2.60
N GLU A 33 4.30 9.88 -3.40
CA GLU A 33 3.03 10.08 -4.09
C GLU A 33 1.87 10.23 -3.09
N ILE A 34 1.81 9.36 -2.10
CA ILE A 34 0.77 9.41 -1.06
C ILE A 34 0.84 10.74 -0.29
N LEU A 35 2.04 11.17 0.06
CA LEU A 35 2.22 12.43 0.80
C LEU A 35 1.81 13.64 -0.02
N ARG A 36 2.06 13.65 -1.34
CA ARG A 36 1.60 14.72 -2.22
C ARG A 36 0.08 14.74 -2.31
N ASN A 37 -0.54 13.58 -2.48
CA ASN A 37 -2.00 13.46 -2.56
C ASN A 37 -2.66 13.89 -1.26
N ALA A 38 -2.07 13.56 -0.12
CA ALA A 38 -2.56 13.98 1.19
C ALA A 38 -2.57 15.51 1.31
N GLY A 39 -1.53 16.18 0.80
CA GLY A 39 -1.48 17.65 0.78
C GLY A 39 -2.62 18.23 -0.05
N GLN A 40 -2.86 17.71 -1.25
CA GLN A 40 -3.95 18.15 -2.12
C GLN A 40 -5.31 17.93 -1.50
N THR A 41 -5.55 16.78 -0.91
CA THR A 41 -6.82 16.48 -0.23
C THR A 41 -7.08 17.46 0.90
N THR A 42 -6.07 17.81 1.68
CA THR A 42 -6.18 18.79 2.75
C THR A 42 -6.54 20.18 2.20
N GLU A 43 -5.91 20.59 1.11
CA GLU A 43 -6.21 21.87 0.46
C GLU A 43 -7.65 21.92 -0.06
N ASN A 44 -8.10 20.84 -0.72
CA ASN A 44 -9.46 20.75 -1.24
C ASN A 44 -10.49 20.89 -0.11
N LEU A 45 -10.25 20.27 1.04
CA LEU A 45 -11.12 20.38 2.20
C LEU A 45 -11.15 21.81 2.76
N ARG A 46 -10.03 22.54 2.72
CA ARG A 46 -9.94 23.92 3.20
C ARG A 46 -10.60 24.91 2.25
N GLU A 47 -10.59 24.66 0.96
CA GLU A 47 -11.15 25.56 -0.06
C GLU A 47 -12.67 25.51 -0.12
N THR A 48 -13.29 24.62 0.63
CA THR A 48 -14.75 24.50 0.60
C THR A 48 -15.42 25.76 1.16
N VAL A 49 -16.27 26.36 0.35
CA VAL A 49 -16.99 27.59 0.66
C VAL A 49 -18.37 27.23 1.23
N VAL A 50 -18.85 28.01 2.18
CA VAL A 50 -20.21 27.86 2.70
C VAL A 50 -21.20 28.21 1.60
N VAL A 51 -22.06 27.25 1.22
CA VAL A 51 -23.05 27.42 0.17
C VAL A 51 -24.42 27.54 0.81
N PRO A 52 -25.22 28.57 0.43
CA PRO A 52 -26.53 28.78 1.02
C PRO A 52 -27.60 27.78 0.59
N ASP A 53 -27.47 27.18 -0.60
CA ASP A 53 -28.44 26.19 -1.10
C ASP A 53 -28.28 24.83 -0.40
N PRO A 54 -29.34 24.28 0.22
CA PRO A 54 -29.28 22.99 0.88
C PRO A 54 -28.87 21.83 -0.05
N ALA A 55 -29.27 21.86 -1.33
CA ALA A 55 -28.89 20.82 -2.29
C ALA A 55 -27.39 20.85 -2.59
N ASP A 56 -26.85 22.05 -2.78
CA ASP A 56 -25.41 22.24 -3.01
C ASP A 56 -24.61 21.89 -1.75
N ARG A 57 -25.15 22.20 -0.58
CA ARG A 57 -24.54 21.84 0.70
C ARG A 57 -24.45 20.33 0.86
N ALA A 58 -25.52 19.58 0.51
CA ALA A 58 -25.53 18.14 0.58
C ALA A 58 -24.48 17.52 -0.35
N THR A 59 -24.35 18.05 -1.57
CA THR A 59 -23.33 17.62 -2.53
C THR A 59 -21.92 17.85 -1.98
N ILE A 60 -21.67 19.01 -1.40
CA ILE A 60 -20.37 19.34 -0.80
C ILE A 60 -20.06 18.40 0.37
N GLU A 61 -21.04 18.11 1.21
CA GLU A 61 -20.88 17.17 2.33
C GLU A 61 -20.56 15.76 1.85
N GLU A 62 -21.18 15.31 0.75
CA GLU A 62 -20.88 14.02 0.13
C GLU A 62 -19.44 13.99 -0.44
N GLU A 63 -19.04 15.05 -1.11
CA GLU A 63 -17.67 15.19 -1.63
C GLU A 63 -16.64 15.17 -0.49
N HIS A 64 -16.92 15.88 0.61
CA HIS A 64 -16.06 15.88 1.80
C HIS A 64 -15.95 14.50 2.41
N ALA A 65 -17.08 13.80 2.54
CA ALA A 65 -17.09 12.45 3.10
C ALA A 65 -16.25 11.49 2.24
N LEU A 66 -16.32 11.63 0.91
CA LEU A 66 -15.55 10.84 -0.02
C LEU A 66 -14.05 11.15 0.11
N GLU A 67 -13.69 12.43 0.18
CA GLU A 67 -12.30 12.85 0.35
C GLU A 67 -11.71 12.37 1.68
N LEU A 68 -12.49 12.42 2.77
CA LEU A 68 -12.06 11.92 4.07
C LEU A 68 -11.84 10.41 4.07
N ARG A 69 -12.68 9.65 3.35
CA ARG A 69 -12.49 8.21 3.19
C ARG A 69 -11.22 7.90 2.39
N THR A 70 -10.97 8.67 1.32
CA THR A 70 -9.77 8.55 0.51
C THR A 70 -8.53 8.84 1.35
N ARG A 71 -8.56 9.92 2.14
CA ARG A 71 -7.47 10.29 3.04
C ARG A 71 -7.19 9.21 4.08
N ASP A 72 -8.24 8.64 4.65
CA ASP A 72 -8.10 7.57 5.65
C ASP A 72 -7.47 6.32 5.05
N ARG A 73 -7.89 5.94 3.85
CA ARG A 73 -7.33 4.81 3.12
C ARG A 73 -5.86 5.05 2.77
N GLU A 74 -5.51 6.26 2.31
CA GLU A 74 -4.13 6.62 2.00
C GLU A 74 -3.25 6.62 3.24
N ARG A 75 -3.77 7.07 4.38
CA ARG A 75 -3.04 7.04 5.64
C ARG A 75 -2.71 5.61 6.06
N LYS A 76 -3.66 4.69 5.88
CA LYS A 76 -3.43 3.27 6.16
C LYS A 76 -2.40 2.67 5.22
N LEU A 77 -2.46 3.02 3.94
CA LEU A 77 -1.48 2.58 2.96
C LEU A 77 -0.09 3.14 3.28
N LEU A 78 -0.01 4.41 3.66
CA LEU A 78 1.26 5.03 4.06
C LEU A 78 1.90 4.27 5.22
N LYS A 79 1.11 3.88 6.21
CA LYS A 79 1.60 3.09 7.34
C LYS A 79 2.17 1.74 6.87
N LYS A 80 1.47 1.07 5.94
CA LYS A 80 1.95 -0.18 5.37
C LYS A 80 3.25 -0.01 4.59
N VAL A 81 3.37 1.09 3.83
CA VAL A 81 4.60 1.41 3.09
C VAL A 81 5.76 1.62 4.05
N GLN A 82 5.55 2.37 5.13
CA GLN A 82 6.57 2.60 6.15
C GLN A 82 6.99 1.31 6.84
N GLN A 83 6.04 0.42 7.13
CA GLN A 83 6.34 -0.90 7.70
C GLN A 83 7.15 -1.75 6.73
N SER A 84 6.82 -1.70 5.43
CA SER A 84 7.57 -2.43 4.40
C SER A 84 9.01 -1.92 4.28
N LEU A 85 9.22 -0.60 4.33
CA LEU A 85 10.55 -0.02 4.33
C LEU A 85 11.36 -0.45 5.56
N ALA A 86 10.71 -0.51 6.73
CA ALA A 86 11.35 -1.01 7.94
C ALA A 86 11.74 -2.49 7.81
N ARG A 87 10.90 -3.31 7.14
CA ARG A 87 11.20 -4.72 6.91
C ARG A 87 12.37 -4.91 5.95
N ILE A 88 12.56 -4.02 4.99
CA ILE A 88 13.75 -4.03 4.14
C ILE A 88 15.01 -3.85 5.00
N GLU A 89 14.97 -2.90 5.93
CA GLU A 89 16.10 -2.63 6.84
C GLU A 89 16.37 -3.82 7.77
N SER A 90 15.33 -4.52 8.24
CA SER A 90 15.48 -5.66 9.15
C SER A 90 15.79 -6.99 8.44
N GLY A 91 15.73 -7.01 7.10
CA GLY A 91 15.96 -8.22 6.33
C GLY A 91 14.76 -9.16 6.22
N GLU A 92 13.59 -8.72 6.63
CA GLU A 92 12.38 -9.55 6.61
C GLU A 92 11.50 -9.32 5.37
N TYR A 93 11.77 -8.28 4.59
CA TYR A 93 10.97 -7.94 3.42
C TYR A 93 10.99 -9.08 2.39
N GLY A 94 9.83 -9.38 1.84
CA GLY A 94 9.68 -10.42 0.81
C GLY A 94 9.38 -11.81 1.36
N TRP A 95 9.37 -11.96 2.68
CA TRP A 95 9.11 -13.25 3.34
C TRP A 95 7.76 -13.21 4.06
N CYS A 96 6.97 -14.27 3.90
CA CYS A 96 5.64 -14.37 4.49
C CYS A 96 5.72 -14.38 6.02
N GLU A 97 4.95 -13.50 6.67
CA GLU A 97 4.91 -13.41 8.13
C GLU A 97 4.40 -14.68 8.81
N GLU A 98 3.52 -15.42 8.15
CA GLU A 98 2.94 -16.64 8.74
C GLU A 98 3.76 -17.89 8.48
N THR A 99 4.31 -18.04 7.27
CA THR A 99 4.96 -19.28 6.86
C THR A 99 6.47 -19.20 6.76
N GLY A 100 7.02 -17.99 6.66
CA GLY A 100 8.44 -17.79 6.40
C GLY A 100 8.87 -18.09 4.97
N GLU A 101 7.93 -18.48 4.11
CA GLU A 101 8.22 -18.76 2.71
C GLU A 101 8.31 -17.47 1.90
N PRO A 102 8.97 -17.49 0.72
CA PRO A 102 9.01 -16.31 -0.15
C PRO A 102 7.61 -15.92 -0.60
N ILE A 103 7.34 -14.60 -0.55
CA ILE A 103 6.09 -14.05 -1.10
C ILE A 103 6.12 -14.13 -2.62
N GLY A 104 7.28 -13.89 -3.21
CA GLY A 104 7.48 -13.96 -4.65
C GLY A 104 7.51 -12.61 -5.32
N VAL A 105 8.40 -12.45 -6.29
CA VAL A 105 8.56 -11.20 -7.03
C VAL A 105 7.28 -10.77 -7.75
N PRO A 106 6.53 -11.66 -8.44
CA PRO A 106 5.31 -11.23 -9.13
C PRO A 106 4.27 -10.62 -8.19
N ARG A 107 4.09 -11.21 -7.01
CA ARG A 107 3.13 -10.68 -6.02
C ARG A 107 3.61 -9.34 -5.46
N LEU A 108 4.91 -9.20 -5.19
CA LEU A 108 5.47 -7.95 -4.68
C LEU A 108 5.44 -6.83 -5.72
N LEU A 109 5.55 -7.15 -7.01
CA LEU A 109 5.36 -6.16 -8.06
C LEU A 109 3.93 -5.64 -8.10
N ALA A 110 2.95 -6.54 -7.92
CA ALA A 110 1.54 -6.17 -7.89
C ALA A 110 1.17 -5.45 -6.58
N ARG A 111 1.76 -5.88 -5.47
CA ARG A 111 1.47 -5.33 -4.15
C ARG A 111 2.76 -5.25 -3.33
N PRO A 112 3.52 -4.15 -3.45
CA PRO A 112 4.81 -4.01 -2.77
C PRO A 112 4.74 -4.05 -1.24
N THR A 113 3.57 -3.80 -0.67
CA THR A 113 3.36 -3.85 0.79
C THR A 113 2.89 -5.21 1.29
N ALA A 114 2.84 -6.24 0.43
CA ALA A 114 2.40 -7.56 0.84
C ALA A 114 3.31 -8.15 1.91
N THR A 115 2.72 -8.71 2.96
CA THR A 115 3.42 -9.35 4.07
C THR A 115 3.09 -10.85 4.17
N LEU A 116 2.16 -11.31 3.34
CA LEU A 116 1.71 -12.69 3.30
C LEU A 116 1.84 -13.26 1.89
N SER A 117 2.19 -14.53 1.79
CA SER A 117 2.06 -15.24 0.53
C SER A 117 0.59 -15.29 0.11
N LEU A 118 0.33 -15.56 -1.16
CA LEU A 118 -1.05 -15.66 -1.65
C LEU A 118 -1.84 -16.71 -0.87
N GLU A 119 -1.23 -17.85 -0.63
CA GLU A 119 -1.87 -18.94 0.13
C GLU A 119 -2.20 -18.54 1.57
N ALA A 120 -1.27 -17.86 2.24
CA ALA A 120 -1.50 -17.39 3.61
C ALA A 120 -2.60 -16.34 3.66
N GLN A 121 -2.63 -15.44 2.67
CA GLN A 121 -3.66 -14.41 2.55
C GLN A 121 -5.04 -15.05 2.36
N GLU A 122 -5.15 -16.02 1.47
CA GLU A 122 -6.39 -16.75 1.21
C GLU A 122 -6.89 -17.47 2.46
N ARG A 123 -5.99 -18.12 3.21
CA ARG A 123 -6.35 -18.79 4.47
C ARG A 123 -6.86 -17.80 5.50
N ARG A 124 -6.23 -16.63 5.61
CA ARG A 124 -6.66 -15.59 6.54
C ARG A 124 -8.04 -15.06 6.17
N GLU A 125 -8.29 -14.79 4.89
CA GLU A 125 -9.59 -14.33 4.41
C GLU A 125 -10.68 -15.38 4.64
N LEU A 126 -10.37 -16.63 4.40
CA LEU A 126 -11.32 -17.73 4.65
C LEU A 126 -11.66 -17.83 6.14
N ARG A 127 -10.66 -17.71 7.01
CA ARG A 127 -10.87 -17.73 8.46
C ARG A 127 -11.77 -16.57 8.90
N GLN A 128 -11.53 -15.39 8.39
CA GLN A 128 -12.37 -14.22 8.69
C GLN A 128 -13.81 -14.43 8.23
N LYS A 129 -13.99 -14.99 7.05
CA LYS A 129 -15.30 -15.28 6.49
C LYS A 129 -16.08 -16.31 7.32
N LEU A 130 -15.40 -17.36 7.80
CA LEU A 130 -16.03 -18.44 8.56
C LEU A 130 -16.20 -18.13 10.04
N PHE A 131 -15.28 -17.38 10.65
CA PHE A 131 -15.25 -17.17 12.09
C PHE A 131 -15.38 -15.70 12.52
N GLY A 132 -15.47 -14.79 11.57
CA GLY A 132 -15.71 -13.38 11.86
C GLY A 132 -14.53 -12.59 12.41
N ASP A 133 -13.31 -13.12 12.29
CA ASP A 133 -12.11 -12.43 12.81
C ASP A 133 -11.36 -11.65 11.74
#